data_1e7af449b8850e7caf4839d7f7ab8768
#
_entry.id   1e7af449b8850e7caf4839d7f7ab8768
#
_cell.length_a   1.000
_cell.length_b   1.000
_cell.length_c   1.000
_cell.angle_alpha   90.00
_cell.angle_beta   90.00
_cell.angle_gamma   90.00
#
_symmetry.space_group_name_H-M   'P 1'
#
loop_
_entity.id
_entity.type
_entity.pdbx_description
1 polymer ?
#
loop_
_entity_poly.entity_id
_entity_poly.type
_entity_poly.pdbx_seq_one_letter_code
_entity_poly.pdbx_strand_id
1 'polypeptide(L)'
;MTRPPVISYFSQYLYEYHKGVRLLFLLTMTPHEAMAVQKRLEKESVDYFIQKVSLTKVNVFFGRSACIETIRHIVTRPLVDLTPEQDFILGSLLGYDRIQQCERYLKQVKQVSDRLESVH
;
A
#
# COMPACT_ATOMS: atom_id res chain seq x y z
N MET A 1 -10.23 -8.66 23.88
CA MET A 1 -10.29 -9.32 22.57
C MET A 1 -8.97 -9.18 21.85
N THR A 2 -8.38 -10.28 21.47
CA THR A 2 -7.14 -10.28 20.69
C THR A 2 -7.46 -10.00 19.22
N ARG A 3 -6.66 -9.15 18.59
CA ARG A 3 -6.77 -8.95 17.14
C ARG A 3 -6.43 -10.27 16.43
N PRO A 4 -7.13 -10.62 15.34
CA PRO A 4 -6.69 -11.73 14.50
C PRO A 4 -5.23 -11.51 14.08
N PRO A 5 -4.41 -12.56 14.03
CA PRO A 5 -3.04 -12.42 13.55
C PRO A 5 -3.01 -11.88 12.12
N VAL A 6 -2.00 -11.08 11.79
CA VAL A 6 -1.79 -10.57 10.44
C VAL A 6 -1.81 -11.71 9.41
N ILE A 7 -1.32 -12.88 9.77
CA ILE A 7 -1.31 -14.03 8.87
C ILE A 7 -2.72 -14.42 8.40
N SER A 8 -3.75 -14.21 9.22
CA SER A 8 -5.15 -14.49 8.83
C SER A 8 -5.62 -13.52 7.76
N TYR A 9 -5.32 -12.23 7.92
CA TYR A 9 -5.65 -11.22 6.91
C TYR A 9 -4.87 -11.47 5.62
N PHE A 10 -3.60 -11.80 5.74
CA PHE A 10 -2.76 -12.10 4.61
C PHE A 10 -3.30 -13.28 3.80
N SER A 11 -3.68 -14.36 4.47
CA SER A 11 -4.24 -15.54 3.81
C SER A 11 -5.52 -15.21 3.04
N GLN A 12 -6.39 -14.37 3.63
CA GLN A 12 -7.61 -13.91 2.97
C GLN A 12 -7.28 -13.07 1.73
N TYR A 13 -6.33 -12.14 1.84
CA TYR A 13 -5.92 -11.29 0.73
C TYR A 13 -5.25 -12.09 -0.38
N LEU A 14 -4.43 -13.07 -0.01
CA LEU A 14 -3.79 -13.93 -1.00
C LEU A 14 -4.83 -14.75 -1.78
N TYR A 15 -5.87 -15.22 -1.09
CA TYR A 15 -7.01 -15.90 -1.73
C TYR A 15 -7.70 -14.94 -2.72
N GLU A 16 -7.99 -13.72 -2.29
CA GLU A 16 -8.62 -12.69 -3.15
C GLU A 16 -7.75 -12.38 -4.38
N TYR A 17 -6.43 -12.30 -4.18
CA TYR A 17 -5.49 -12.10 -5.27
C TYR A 17 -5.60 -13.21 -6.31
N HIS A 18 -5.57 -14.46 -5.88
CA HIS A 18 -5.66 -15.61 -6.80
C HIS A 18 -7.03 -15.68 -7.49
N LYS A 19 -8.07 -15.16 -6.87
CA LYS A 19 -9.39 -15.06 -7.47
C LYS A 19 -9.53 -13.86 -8.43
N GLY A 20 -8.54 -13.00 -8.49
CA GLY A 20 -8.57 -11.82 -9.35
C GLY A 20 -9.47 -10.70 -8.84
N VAL A 21 -9.81 -10.70 -7.55
CA VAL A 21 -10.68 -9.68 -6.95
C VAL A 21 -9.99 -8.32 -6.92
N ARG A 22 -8.70 -8.30 -6.55
CA ARG A 22 -7.87 -7.10 -6.56
C ARG A 22 -6.50 -7.43 -7.10
N LEU A 23 -5.81 -6.40 -7.62
CA LEU A 23 -4.52 -6.56 -8.29
C LEU A 23 -3.34 -6.24 -7.37
N LEU A 24 -3.57 -5.46 -6.32
CA LEU A 24 -2.54 -4.99 -5.39
C LEU A 24 -3.11 -4.94 -3.98
N PHE A 25 -2.30 -5.37 -3.02
CA PHE A 25 -2.64 -5.40 -1.60
C PHE A 25 -1.54 -4.74 -0.79
N LEU A 26 -1.93 -4.15 0.34
CA LEU A 26 -1.01 -3.54 1.30
C LEU A 26 -1.39 -4.01 2.71
N LEU A 27 -0.40 -4.53 3.43
CA LEU A 27 -0.53 -4.88 4.84
C LEU A 27 0.64 -4.29 5.62
N THR A 28 0.36 -3.73 6.78
CA THR A 28 1.40 -3.26 7.71
C THR A 28 1.56 -4.31 8.80
N MET A 29 2.80 -4.67 9.09
CA MET A 29 3.11 -5.75 10.03
C MET A 29 4.48 -5.56 10.66
N THR A 30 4.83 -6.42 11.62
CA THR A 30 6.17 -6.43 12.18
C THR A 30 7.16 -7.05 11.19
N PRO A 31 8.45 -6.72 11.30
CA PRO A 31 9.47 -7.38 10.46
C PRO A 31 9.46 -8.90 10.60
N HIS A 32 9.18 -9.41 11.79
CA HIS A 32 9.12 -10.85 12.03
C HIS A 32 7.96 -11.49 11.26
N GLU A 33 6.79 -10.88 11.30
CA GLU A 33 5.62 -11.34 10.53
C GLU A 33 5.90 -11.28 9.03
N ALA A 34 6.59 -10.22 8.59
CA ALA A 34 6.93 -10.05 7.18
C ALA A 34 7.82 -11.17 6.64
N MET A 35 8.67 -11.75 7.48
CA MET A 35 9.50 -12.89 7.06
C MET A 35 8.66 -14.10 6.64
N ALA A 36 7.61 -14.41 7.41
CA ALA A 36 6.71 -15.52 7.09
C ALA A 36 5.88 -15.22 5.84
N VAL A 37 5.39 -13.99 5.74
CA VAL A 37 4.61 -13.53 4.57
C VAL A 37 5.47 -13.59 3.31
N GLN A 38 6.71 -13.11 3.38
CA GLN A 38 7.65 -13.13 2.27
C GLN A 38 7.89 -14.54 1.75
N LYS A 39 8.13 -15.49 2.65
CA LYS A 39 8.33 -16.90 2.28
C LYS A 39 7.13 -17.46 1.53
N ARG A 40 5.93 -17.14 2.00
CA ARG A 40 4.69 -17.60 1.37
C ARG A 40 4.51 -16.97 -0.03
N LEU A 41 4.79 -15.68 -0.17
CA LEU A 41 4.70 -14.99 -1.45
C LEU A 41 5.70 -15.57 -2.46
N GLU A 42 6.93 -15.82 -2.03
CA GLU A 42 7.95 -16.42 -2.87
C GLU A 42 7.55 -17.84 -3.31
N LYS A 43 7.01 -18.62 -2.38
CA LYS A 43 6.54 -19.99 -2.67
C LYS A 43 5.44 -19.98 -3.75
N GLU A 44 4.56 -18.99 -3.74
CA GLU A 44 3.45 -18.90 -4.68
C GLU A 44 3.76 -18.02 -5.89
N SER A 45 5.00 -17.59 -6.04
CA SER A 45 5.48 -16.77 -7.16
C SER A 45 4.69 -15.46 -7.31
N VAL A 46 4.36 -14.84 -6.20
CA VAL A 46 3.67 -13.55 -6.16
C VAL A 46 4.69 -12.45 -5.88
N ASP A 47 4.74 -11.45 -6.74
CA ASP A 47 5.66 -10.32 -6.56
C ASP A 47 5.28 -9.47 -5.35
N TYR A 48 6.27 -8.89 -4.71
CA TYR A 48 6.07 -8.08 -3.53
C TYR A 48 7.13 -6.99 -3.41
N PHE A 49 6.83 -6.00 -2.56
CA PHE A 49 7.74 -4.92 -2.20
C PHE A 49 7.55 -4.62 -0.72
N ILE A 50 8.65 -4.60 0.03
CA ILE A 50 8.62 -4.31 1.47
C ILE A 50 9.24 -2.95 1.71
N GLN A 51 8.48 -2.08 2.38
CA GLN A 51 8.93 -0.74 2.77
C GLN A 51 9.07 -0.68 4.28
N LYS A 52 10.25 -0.32 4.77
CA LYS A 52 10.47 -0.11 6.20
C LYS A 52 9.76 1.18 6.64
N VAL A 53 8.97 1.09 7.69
CA VAL A 53 8.27 2.24 8.27
C VAL A 53 8.98 2.70 9.55
N SER A 54 9.36 1.75 10.41
CA SER A 54 10.05 2.01 11.67
C SER A 54 10.82 0.74 12.06
N LEU A 55 11.42 0.75 13.26
CA LEU A 55 12.10 -0.44 13.78
C LEU A 55 11.13 -1.60 14.04
N THR A 56 9.84 -1.30 14.23
CA THR A 56 8.84 -2.30 14.60
C THR A 56 7.79 -2.56 13.54
N LYS A 57 7.80 -1.79 12.42
CA LYS A 57 6.76 -1.92 11.39
C LYS A 57 7.34 -1.84 9.98
N VAL A 58 6.77 -2.66 9.11
CA VAL A 58 7.03 -2.61 7.67
C VAL A 58 5.70 -2.64 6.92
N ASN A 59 5.68 -2.02 5.74
CA ASN A 59 4.58 -2.15 4.79
C ASN A 59 4.95 -3.24 3.78
N VAL A 60 4.06 -4.21 3.59
CA VAL A 60 4.23 -5.25 2.58
C VAL A 60 3.20 -5.04 1.49
N PHE A 61 3.66 -4.73 0.29
CA PHE A 61 2.83 -4.66 -0.90
C PHE A 61 2.99 -5.97 -1.66
N PHE A 62 1.91 -6.55 -2.16
CA PHE A 62 2.03 -7.71 -3.04
C PHE A 62 0.91 -7.69 -4.08
N GLY A 63 1.16 -8.32 -5.22
CA GLY A 63 0.18 -8.35 -6.30
C GLY A 63 0.81 -8.57 -7.66
N ARG A 64 0.14 -8.07 -8.69
CA ARG A 64 0.59 -8.18 -10.08
C ARG A 64 1.94 -7.51 -10.26
N SER A 65 2.81 -8.13 -11.05
CA SER A 65 4.17 -7.63 -11.29
C SER A 65 4.20 -6.18 -11.76
N ALA A 66 3.33 -5.83 -12.71
CA ALA A 66 3.26 -4.46 -13.21
C ALA A 66 2.87 -3.47 -12.12
N CYS A 67 2.00 -3.86 -11.19
CA CYS A 67 1.60 -3.02 -10.06
C CYS A 67 2.78 -2.85 -9.10
N ILE A 68 3.51 -3.92 -8.81
CA ILE A 68 4.66 -3.87 -7.90
C ILE A 68 5.78 -3.00 -8.50
N GLU A 69 6.06 -3.12 -9.80
CA GLU A 69 7.03 -2.24 -10.46
C GLU A 69 6.61 -0.78 -10.38
N THR A 70 5.34 -0.50 -10.62
CA THR A 70 4.80 0.87 -10.51
C THR A 70 4.97 1.41 -9.10
N ILE A 71 4.65 0.59 -8.08
CA ILE A 71 4.80 0.98 -6.67
C ILE A 71 6.27 1.30 -6.34
N ARG A 72 7.22 0.54 -6.86
CA ARG A 72 8.65 0.80 -6.65
C ARG A 72 9.06 2.18 -7.16
N HIS A 73 8.47 2.66 -8.23
CA HIS A 73 8.74 3.99 -8.78
C HIS A 73 8.04 5.11 -8.02
N ILE A 74 6.86 4.84 -7.46
CA ILE A 74 6.01 5.85 -6.83
C ILE A 74 6.31 5.98 -5.34
N VAL A 75 6.45 4.86 -4.63
CA VAL A 75 6.62 4.83 -3.18
C VAL A 75 8.12 4.88 -2.85
N THR A 76 8.70 6.06 -3.01
CA THR A 76 10.13 6.31 -2.74
C THR A 76 10.34 7.06 -1.43
N ARG A 77 9.27 7.31 -0.67
CA ARG A 77 9.26 8.02 0.61
C ARG A 77 8.15 7.45 1.49
N PRO A 78 8.08 7.82 2.79
CA PRO A 78 6.99 7.37 3.65
C PRO A 78 5.62 7.68 3.02
N LEU A 79 4.64 6.81 3.27
CA LEU A 79 3.31 6.97 2.65
C LEU A 79 2.65 8.30 3.02
N VAL A 80 2.92 8.81 4.24
CA VAL A 80 2.38 10.09 4.69
C VAL A 80 2.96 11.28 3.94
N ASP A 81 4.08 11.09 3.26
CA ASP A 81 4.80 12.14 2.52
C ASP A 81 4.61 12.04 1.01
N LEU A 82 3.76 11.16 0.53
CA LEU A 82 3.48 11.05 -0.90
C LEU A 82 2.82 12.33 -1.41
N THR A 83 3.14 12.71 -2.64
CA THR A 83 2.41 13.81 -3.29
C THR A 83 0.96 13.41 -3.49
N PRO A 84 0.03 14.39 -3.65
CA PRO A 84 -1.37 14.06 -3.93
C PRO A 84 -1.53 13.10 -5.12
N GLU A 85 -0.73 13.27 -6.18
CA GLU A 85 -0.76 12.41 -7.36
C GLU A 85 -0.30 10.99 -7.05
N GLN A 86 0.79 10.85 -6.30
CA GLN A 86 1.29 9.54 -5.89
C GLN A 86 0.29 8.81 -5.00
N ASP A 87 -0.31 9.53 -4.05
CA ASP A 87 -1.34 8.97 -3.16
C ASP A 87 -2.55 8.50 -3.97
N PHE A 88 -2.97 9.29 -4.96
CA PHE A 88 -4.11 8.96 -5.82
C PHE A 88 -3.82 7.68 -6.62
N ILE A 89 -2.63 7.57 -7.21
CA ILE A 89 -2.25 6.39 -7.98
C ILE A 89 -2.22 5.16 -7.08
N LEU A 90 -1.61 5.27 -5.90
CA LEU A 90 -1.53 4.16 -4.96
C LEU A 90 -2.93 3.68 -4.54
N GLY A 91 -3.80 4.60 -4.13
CA GLY A 91 -5.16 4.26 -3.72
C GLY A 91 -5.96 3.59 -4.84
N SER A 92 -5.77 4.08 -6.07
CA SER A 92 -6.43 3.50 -7.25
C SER A 92 -5.96 2.07 -7.49
N LEU A 93 -4.65 1.82 -7.40
CA LEU A 93 -4.09 0.47 -7.57
C LEU A 93 -4.54 -0.48 -6.46
N LEU A 94 -4.73 0.02 -5.24
CA LEU A 94 -5.22 -0.77 -4.12
C LEU A 94 -6.72 -1.08 -4.22
N GLY A 95 -7.40 -0.51 -5.21
CA GLY A 95 -8.82 -0.78 -5.44
C GLY A 95 -9.76 0.03 -4.55
N TYR A 96 -9.30 1.13 -4.00
CA TYR A 96 -10.15 2.00 -3.19
C TYR A 96 -11.21 2.67 -4.06
N ASP A 97 -12.32 3.09 -3.44
CA ASP A 97 -13.43 3.73 -4.12
C ASP A 97 -12.94 4.96 -4.90
N ARG A 98 -13.26 5.02 -6.19
CA ARG A 98 -12.75 6.06 -7.10
C ARG A 98 -13.22 7.45 -6.71
N ILE A 99 -14.49 7.59 -6.31
CA ILE A 99 -15.04 8.89 -5.94
C ILE A 99 -14.36 9.39 -4.66
N GLN A 100 -14.20 8.53 -3.67
CA GLN A 100 -13.48 8.89 -2.43
C GLN A 100 -12.03 9.26 -2.74
N GLN A 101 -11.37 8.56 -3.65
CA GLN A 101 -10.00 8.88 -4.04
C GLN A 101 -9.91 10.25 -4.73
N CYS A 102 -10.86 10.58 -5.58
CA CYS A 102 -10.93 11.90 -6.21
C CYS A 102 -11.15 13.00 -5.18
N GLU A 103 -12.07 12.80 -4.25
CA GLU A 103 -12.35 13.76 -3.18
C GLU A 103 -11.12 13.98 -2.30
N ARG A 104 -10.43 12.90 -1.94
CA ARG A 104 -9.19 12.95 -1.17
C ARG A 104 -8.10 13.73 -1.93
N TYR A 105 -7.93 13.44 -3.21
CA TYR A 105 -6.96 14.12 -4.07
C TYR A 105 -7.22 15.63 -4.12
N LEU A 106 -8.45 16.01 -4.38
CA LEU A 106 -8.82 17.43 -4.47
C LEU A 106 -8.60 18.16 -3.16
N LYS A 107 -8.89 17.51 -2.03
CA LYS A 107 -8.64 18.06 -0.70
C LYS A 107 -7.14 18.25 -0.45
N GLN A 108 -6.32 17.27 -0.83
CA GLN A 108 -4.86 17.35 -0.66
C GLN A 108 -4.25 18.44 -1.53
N VAL A 109 -4.69 18.55 -2.77
CA VAL A 109 -4.23 19.60 -3.69
C VAL A 109 -4.56 20.99 -3.12
N LYS A 110 -5.76 21.16 -2.58
CA LYS A 110 -6.16 22.42 -1.94
C LYS A 110 -5.28 22.73 -0.73
N GLN A 111 -4.97 21.75 0.11
CA GLN A 111 -4.09 21.93 1.27
C GLN A 111 -2.68 22.36 0.86
N VAL A 112 -2.13 21.80 -0.20
CA VAL A 112 -0.83 22.20 -0.73
C VAL A 112 -0.88 23.63 -1.24
N SER A 113 -1.91 23.99 -1.99
CA SER A 113 -2.10 25.35 -2.49
C SER A 113 -2.22 26.37 -1.35
N ASP A 114 -3.00 26.07 -0.33
CA ASP A 114 -3.19 26.92 0.83
C ASP A 114 -1.85 27.14 1.59
N ARG A 115 -1.03 26.10 1.71
CA ARG A 115 0.29 26.23 2.34
C ARG A 115 1.21 27.15 1.53
N LEU A 116 1.19 27.05 0.22
CA LEU A 116 2.01 27.91 -0.64
C LEU A 116 1.57 29.36 -0.53
N GLU A 117 0.27 29.63 -0.45
CA GLU A 117 -0.25 30.98 -0.26
C GLU A 117 0.11 31.55 1.11
N SER A 118 0.12 30.73 2.16
CA SER A 118 0.43 31.19 3.51
C SER A 118 1.90 31.53 3.73
N VAL A 119 2.80 31.16 2.81
CA VAL A 119 4.24 31.48 2.89
C VAL A 119 4.55 32.88 2.38
N HIS A 120 3.60 33.48 1.68
CA HIS A 120 3.73 34.87 1.21
C HIS A 120 3.23 35.83 2.26
#